data_1018d2cd3beeb1def61642c9f7f04f10
#
_entry.id   1018d2cd3beeb1def61642c9f7f04f10
#
_cell.length_a   1.000
_cell.length_b   1.000
_cell.length_c   1.000
_cell.angle_alpha   90.00
_cell.angle_beta   90.00
_cell.angle_gamma   90.00
#
_symmetry.space_group_name_H-M   'P 1'
#
loop_
_entity.id
_entity.type
_entity.pdbx_description
1 polymer ?
#
loop_
_entity_poly.entity_id
_entity_poly.type
_entity_poly.pdbx_seq_one_letter_code
_entity_poly.pdbx_strand_id
1 'polypeptide(L)'
;NGMIRFNNKGEYNVPFGRKPERFRKALITKIVNQVAWVEKIMEDKDWQFVCMPFTEAFELMTENDFVYLDPPYIDRYDGYYDSWSEEYALLLAELTQKGKAGYAFSMWYENQYRKNTHMEKWTDGKLLTTEHFYHLGAKESNRNKMIEALVISESNLNLDKVQPEQEQITLFEI
;
A
#
# COMPACT_ATOMS: atom_id res chain seq x y z
N ASN A 1 2.90 -13.23 10.91
CA ASN A 1 2.85 -11.77 10.73
C ASN A 1 4.28 -11.26 10.64
N GLY A 2 4.77 -11.04 9.43
CA GLY A 2 6.08 -10.43 9.20
C GLY A 2 5.97 -8.93 9.52
N MET A 3 6.50 -8.52 10.66
CA MET A 3 6.72 -7.10 10.92
C MET A 3 8.11 -6.76 10.42
N ILE A 4 8.20 -5.78 9.53
CA ILE A 4 9.48 -5.27 9.04
C ILE A 4 9.70 -3.92 9.71
N ARG A 5 10.81 -3.79 10.44
CA ARG A 5 11.21 -2.54 11.08
C ARG A 5 12.72 -2.45 11.15
N PHE A 6 13.25 -1.30 10.83
CA PHE A 6 14.68 -1.00 10.91
C PHE A 6 14.96 0.10 11.94
N ASN A 7 16.14 0.10 12.49
CA ASN A 7 16.64 1.19 13.31
C ASN A 7 17.28 2.28 12.41
N ASN A 8 17.69 3.39 13.00
CA ASN A 8 18.32 4.51 12.29
C ASN A 8 19.65 4.15 11.58
N LYS A 9 20.16 2.94 11.78
CA LYS A 9 21.36 2.42 11.10
C LYS A 9 21.04 1.49 9.95
N GLY A 10 19.74 1.29 9.63
CA GLY A 10 19.29 0.34 8.62
C GLY A 10 19.34 -1.13 9.06
N GLU A 11 19.53 -1.40 10.36
CA GLU A 11 19.57 -2.76 10.89
C GLU A 11 18.16 -3.23 11.29
N TYR A 12 17.83 -4.48 10.97
CA TYR A 12 16.56 -5.09 11.36
C TYR A 12 16.37 -5.06 12.87
N ASN A 13 15.32 -4.42 13.34
CA ASN A 13 15.06 -4.13 14.75
C ASN A 13 13.65 -4.55 15.19
N VAL A 14 13.30 -5.80 14.95
CA VAL A 14 12.08 -6.38 15.49
C VAL A 14 12.44 -7.29 16.65
N PRO A 15 11.91 -7.02 17.85
CA PRO A 15 12.21 -7.87 19.00
C PRO A 15 11.66 -9.29 18.78
N PHE A 16 12.42 -10.27 19.23
CA PHE A 16 11.98 -11.66 19.25
C PHE A 16 10.71 -11.80 20.11
N GLY A 17 9.70 -12.47 19.59
CA GLY A 17 8.44 -12.67 20.31
C GLY A 17 8.62 -13.52 21.56
N ARG A 18 7.93 -13.15 22.67
CA ARG A 18 8.00 -13.87 23.96
C ARG A 18 7.39 -15.28 23.91
N LYS A 19 6.77 -15.68 22.83
CA LYS A 19 6.08 -16.97 22.64
C LYS A 19 6.58 -17.67 21.38
N PRO A 20 7.82 -18.20 21.39
CA PRO A 20 8.43 -18.87 20.25
C PRO A 20 7.62 -20.10 19.79
N GLU A 21 6.89 -20.73 20.70
CA GLU A 21 6.00 -21.85 20.45
C GLU A 21 4.86 -21.52 19.46
N ARG A 22 4.61 -20.22 19.20
CA ARG A 22 3.66 -19.80 18.13
C ARG A 22 4.20 -20.06 16.73
N PHE A 23 5.52 -20.20 16.57
CA PHE A 23 6.14 -20.59 15.30
C PHE A 23 6.07 -22.13 15.15
N ARG A 24 4.89 -22.62 14.83
CA ARG A 24 4.58 -24.05 14.73
C ARG A 24 4.77 -24.56 13.31
N LYS A 25 4.90 -25.87 13.17
CA LYS A 25 5.01 -26.56 11.87
C LYS A 25 3.86 -26.16 10.92
N ALA A 26 2.64 -26.04 11.42
CA ALA A 26 1.49 -25.59 10.63
C ALA A 26 1.66 -24.17 10.05
N LEU A 27 2.27 -23.23 10.79
CA LEU A 27 2.57 -21.90 10.27
C LEU A 27 3.65 -21.95 9.19
N ILE A 28 4.69 -22.76 9.40
CA ILE A 28 5.75 -22.97 8.40
C ILE A 28 5.14 -23.54 7.12
N THR A 29 4.32 -24.58 7.22
CA THR A 29 3.62 -25.17 6.07
C THR A 29 2.76 -24.13 5.34
N LYS A 30 2.02 -23.29 6.09
CA LYS A 30 1.23 -22.21 5.48
C LYS A 30 2.11 -21.23 4.70
N ILE A 31 3.23 -20.79 5.26
CA ILE A 31 4.15 -19.87 4.59
C ILE A 31 4.72 -20.50 3.33
N VAL A 32 5.19 -21.74 3.42
CA VAL A 32 5.75 -22.47 2.26
C VAL A 32 4.71 -22.61 1.15
N ASN A 33 3.48 -22.99 1.50
CA ASN A 33 2.40 -23.12 0.52
C ASN A 33 2.05 -21.76 -0.13
N GLN A 34 2.07 -20.67 0.63
CA GLN A 34 1.85 -19.32 0.08
C GLN A 34 2.96 -18.93 -0.91
N VAL A 35 4.22 -19.22 -0.58
CA VAL A 35 5.35 -18.96 -1.50
C VAL A 35 5.20 -19.77 -2.77
N ALA A 36 4.96 -21.07 -2.67
CA ALA A 36 4.75 -21.94 -3.83
C ALA A 36 3.56 -21.52 -4.69
N TRP A 37 2.49 -21.04 -4.07
CA TRP A 37 1.33 -20.51 -4.79
C TRP A 37 1.65 -19.24 -5.57
N VAL A 38 2.37 -18.29 -4.95
CA VAL A 38 2.81 -17.06 -5.63
C VAL A 38 3.77 -17.40 -6.78
N GLU A 39 4.74 -18.30 -6.56
CA GLU A 39 5.66 -18.80 -7.59
C GLU A 39 4.88 -19.31 -8.81
N LYS A 40 3.89 -20.18 -8.58
CA LYS A 40 3.04 -20.71 -9.64
C LYS A 40 2.26 -19.63 -10.41
N ILE A 41 1.76 -18.58 -9.72
CA ILE A 41 1.09 -17.45 -10.39
C ILE A 41 2.07 -16.69 -11.27
N MET A 42 3.33 -16.61 -10.87
CA MET A 42 4.35 -15.84 -11.58
C MET A 42 4.89 -16.55 -12.82
N GLU A 43 4.82 -17.89 -12.89
CA GLU A 43 5.39 -18.69 -13.99
C GLU A 43 4.90 -18.23 -15.38
N ASP A 44 3.63 -17.84 -15.50
CA ASP A 44 3.01 -17.43 -16.77
C ASP A 44 2.91 -15.90 -16.92
N LYS A 45 3.64 -15.11 -16.13
CA LYS A 45 3.57 -13.65 -16.12
C LYS A 45 4.93 -13.02 -16.41
N ASP A 46 4.92 -11.99 -17.22
CA ASP A 46 6.10 -11.14 -17.43
C ASP A 46 6.19 -10.08 -16.32
N TRP A 47 6.54 -10.52 -15.12
CA TRP A 47 6.72 -9.66 -13.97
C TRP A 47 8.18 -9.29 -13.79
N GLN A 48 8.42 -7.98 -13.63
CA GLN A 48 9.74 -7.44 -13.33
C GLN A 48 9.75 -6.80 -11.94
N PHE A 49 10.72 -7.18 -11.13
CA PHE A 49 10.93 -6.60 -9.80
C PHE A 49 12.17 -5.74 -9.85
N VAL A 50 11.98 -4.44 -9.66
CA VAL A 50 13.06 -3.46 -9.73
C VAL A 50 13.13 -2.64 -8.44
N CYS A 51 14.32 -2.16 -8.08
CA CYS A 51 14.53 -1.23 -7.00
C CYS A 51 15.14 0.04 -7.59
N MET A 52 14.34 1.09 -7.66
CA MET A 52 14.74 2.38 -8.24
C MET A 52 13.97 3.52 -7.56
N PRO A 53 14.47 4.76 -7.64
CA PRO A 53 13.71 5.95 -7.26
C PRO A 53 12.39 6.04 -8.07
N PHE A 54 11.31 6.46 -7.44
CA PHE A 54 10.03 6.59 -8.14
C PHE A 54 10.09 7.60 -9.30
N THR A 55 10.93 8.62 -9.20
CA THR A 55 11.17 9.60 -10.27
C THR A 55 11.63 8.93 -11.55
N GLU A 56 12.58 8.00 -11.46
CA GLU A 56 13.06 7.22 -12.61
C GLU A 56 11.98 6.28 -13.16
N ALA A 57 11.15 5.69 -12.27
CA ALA A 57 10.04 4.87 -12.71
C ALA A 57 9.02 5.67 -13.54
N PHE A 58 8.73 6.91 -13.16
CA PHE A 58 7.83 7.78 -13.94
C PHE A 58 8.37 8.15 -15.32
N GLU A 59 9.68 8.24 -15.49
CA GLU A 59 10.30 8.50 -16.80
C GLU A 59 10.10 7.34 -17.79
N LEU A 60 9.93 6.13 -17.29
CA LEU A 60 9.70 4.92 -18.09
C LEU A 60 8.23 4.71 -18.48
N MET A 61 7.29 5.40 -17.83
CA MET A 61 5.86 5.19 -18.03
C MET A 61 5.35 5.85 -19.31
N THR A 62 4.41 5.19 -19.94
CA THR A 62 3.73 5.63 -21.15
C THR A 62 2.22 5.78 -20.91
N GLU A 63 1.48 6.26 -21.91
CA GLU A 63 0.02 6.37 -21.90
C GLU A 63 -0.71 5.01 -21.85
N ASN A 64 0.01 3.91 -22.13
CA ASN A 64 -0.55 2.56 -22.08
C ASN A 64 -0.36 1.89 -20.73
N ASP A 65 0.32 2.56 -19.81
CA ASP A 65 0.62 2.03 -18.48
C ASP A 65 -0.45 2.46 -17.46
N PHE A 66 -0.59 1.67 -16.42
CA PHE A 66 -1.37 2.01 -15.24
C PHE A 66 -0.53 1.78 -13.99
N VAL A 67 -0.41 2.80 -13.16
CA VAL A 67 0.41 2.74 -11.95
C VAL A 67 -0.45 2.70 -10.70
N TYR A 68 -0.16 1.76 -9.80
CA TYR A 68 -0.68 1.76 -8.44
C TYR A 68 0.38 2.34 -7.50
N LEU A 69 -0.01 3.37 -6.75
CA LEU A 69 0.86 4.13 -5.86
C LEU A 69 0.46 3.88 -4.41
N ASP A 70 1.38 3.37 -3.62
CA ASP A 70 1.22 3.12 -2.18
C ASP A 70 2.44 3.65 -1.41
N PRO A 71 2.63 4.99 -1.37
CA PRO A 71 3.76 5.59 -0.66
C PRO A 71 3.60 5.48 0.86
N PRO A 72 4.69 5.63 1.61
CA PRO A 72 4.62 5.74 3.06
C PRO A 72 3.71 6.89 3.50
N TYR A 73 3.03 6.72 4.62
CA TYR A 73 2.09 7.71 5.12
C TYR A 73 2.82 8.89 5.77
N ILE A 74 2.51 10.10 5.32
CA ILE A 74 3.06 11.33 5.92
C ILE A 74 2.57 11.44 7.37
N ASP A 75 3.42 12.01 8.23
CA ASP A 75 3.15 12.20 9.66
C ASP A 75 2.89 10.91 10.44
N ARG A 76 3.26 9.76 9.89
CA ARG A 76 3.30 8.51 10.62
C ARG A 76 4.73 8.02 10.75
N TYR A 77 5.05 7.51 11.94
CA TYR A 77 6.25 6.72 12.10
C TYR A 77 6.01 5.36 11.43
N ASP A 78 6.58 5.20 10.25
CA ASP A 78 6.40 4.02 9.40
C ASP A 78 7.45 2.93 9.67
N GLY A 79 8.52 3.25 10.40
CA GLY A 79 9.61 2.32 10.71
C GLY A 79 10.53 2.01 9.54
N TYR A 80 10.43 2.76 8.43
CA TYR A 80 11.37 2.67 7.32
C TYR A 80 12.66 3.40 7.61
N TYR A 81 13.73 3.04 6.92
CA TYR A 81 15.04 3.68 7.05
C TYR A 81 15.03 5.09 6.48
N ASP A 82 14.43 5.27 5.32
CA ASP A 82 14.27 6.56 4.66
C ASP A 82 12.94 7.20 5.04
N SER A 83 12.98 8.48 5.42
CA SER A 83 11.78 9.22 5.77
C SER A 83 11.08 9.71 4.50
N TRP A 84 9.78 9.43 4.40
CA TRP A 84 8.91 10.01 3.39
C TRP A 84 8.59 11.46 3.77
N SER A 85 9.12 12.42 3.00
CA SER A 85 8.94 13.84 3.28
C SER A 85 7.73 14.42 2.55
N GLU A 86 7.26 15.57 3.02
CA GLU A 86 6.22 16.35 2.32
C GLU A 86 6.66 16.72 0.90
N GLU A 87 7.94 17.03 0.72
CA GLU A 87 8.52 17.36 -0.59
C GLU A 87 8.39 16.19 -1.57
N TYR A 88 8.69 14.96 -1.13
CA TYR A 88 8.50 13.77 -1.94
C TYR A 88 7.03 13.49 -2.27
N ALA A 89 6.13 13.74 -1.33
CA ALA A 89 4.71 13.58 -1.58
C ALA A 89 4.17 14.59 -2.61
N LEU A 90 4.62 15.84 -2.55
CA LEU A 90 4.26 16.87 -3.53
C LEU A 90 4.84 16.54 -4.91
N LEU A 91 6.09 16.09 -4.95
CA LEU A 91 6.73 15.67 -6.20
C LEU A 91 6.00 14.47 -6.83
N LEU A 92 5.61 13.48 -6.00
CA LEU A 92 4.84 12.33 -6.49
C LEU A 92 3.50 12.79 -7.09
N ALA A 93 2.76 13.66 -6.41
CA ALA A 93 1.50 14.20 -6.91
C ALA A 93 1.69 14.95 -8.24
N GLU A 94 2.73 15.78 -8.33
CA GLU A 94 3.06 16.52 -9.54
C GLU A 94 3.38 15.60 -10.72
N LEU A 95 4.26 14.61 -10.51
CA LEU A 95 4.63 13.63 -11.55
C LEU A 95 3.44 12.81 -12.01
N THR A 96 2.58 12.42 -11.08
CA THR A 96 1.37 11.64 -11.40
C THR A 96 0.38 12.44 -12.24
N GLN A 97 0.09 13.69 -11.85
CA GLN A 97 -0.87 14.55 -12.57
C GLN A 97 -0.36 15.02 -13.94
N LYS A 98 0.96 15.21 -14.09
CA LYS A 98 1.57 15.55 -15.37
C LYS A 98 1.87 14.34 -16.23
N GLY A 99 1.88 13.16 -15.64
CA GLY A 99 2.13 11.89 -16.33
C GLY A 99 1.02 11.54 -17.32
N LYS A 100 1.34 10.66 -18.24
CA LYS A 100 0.38 10.17 -19.25
C LYS A 100 -0.29 8.86 -18.80
N ALA A 101 0.34 8.12 -17.90
CA ALA A 101 -0.15 6.86 -17.39
C ALA A 101 -1.40 7.06 -16.52
N GLY A 102 -2.33 6.13 -16.60
CA GLY A 102 -3.39 6.07 -15.62
C GLY A 102 -2.88 5.68 -14.25
N TYR A 103 -3.59 6.10 -13.19
CA TYR A 103 -3.13 5.80 -11.84
C TYR A 103 -4.25 5.45 -10.87
N ALA A 104 -3.86 4.72 -9.82
CA ALA A 104 -4.60 4.60 -8.57
C ALA A 104 -3.63 4.87 -7.41
N PHE A 105 -4.02 5.78 -6.52
CA PHE A 105 -3.22 6.20 -5.37
C PHE A 105 -3.96 5.89 -4.08
N SER A 106 -3.35 5.10 -3.19
CA SER A 106 -3.92 4.74 -1.89
C SER A 106 -3.24 5.48 -0.75
N MET A 107 -4.06 5.95 0.21
CA MET A 107 -3.57 6.62 1.41
C MET A 107 -4.64 6.62 2.51
N TRP A 108 -4.24 6.79 3.77
CA TRP A 108 -5.20 7.10 4.82
C TRP A 108 -5.83 8.48 4.56
N TYR A 109 -7.12 8.59 4.81
CA TYR A 109 -7.87 9.83 4.57
C TYR A 109 -8.11 10.60 5.86
N GLU A 110 -8.85 9.99 6.78
CA GLU A 110 -9.15 10.62 8.06
C GLU A 110 -9.41 9.58 9.17
N ASN A 111 -9.31 10.05 10.39
CA ASN A 111 -9.78 9.37 11.58
C ASN A 111 -10.42 10.38 12.52
N GLN A 112 -10.90 9.94 13.69
CA GLN A 112 -11.55 10.80 14.68
C GLN A 112 -10.69 11.97 15.21
N TYR A 113 -9.39 11.96 14.96
CA TYR A 113 -8.46 12.97 15.51
C TYR A 113 -7.90 13.92 14.45
N ARG A 114 -7.78 13.47 13.21
CA ARG A 114 -7.11 14.23 12.15
C ARG A 114 -7.54 13.79 10.76
N LYS A 115 -7.39 14.71 9.81
CA LYS A 115 -7.61 14.52 8.37
C LYS A 115 -6.29 14.70 7.62
N ASN A 116 -6.08 13.90 6.59
CA ASN A 116 -4.93 14.01 5.70
C ASN A 116 -5.19 15.08 4.63
N THR A 117 -4.63 16.26 4.83
CA THR A 117 -4.77 17.39 3.89
C THR A 117 -3.96 17.20 2.61
N HIS A 118 -3.00 16.28 2.58
CA HIS A 118 -2.23 15.99 1.36
C HIS A 118 -3.09 15.41 0.23
N MET A 119 -4.24 14.82 0.58
CA MET A 119 -5.20 14.32 -0.42
C MET A 119 -5.74 15.43 -1.33
N GLU A 120 -5.76 16.67 -0.85
CA GLU A 120 -6.24 17.84 -1.61
C GLU A 120 -5.33 18.19 -2.80
N LYS A 121 -4.14 17.60 -2.88
CA LYS A 121 -3.22 17.78 -4.00
C LYS A 121 -3.58 16.90 -5.22
N TRP A 122 -4.43 15.90 -5.03
CA TRP A 122 -4.85 14.95 -6.05
C TRP A 122 -6.22 15.34 -6.62
N THR A 123 -6.24 16.42 -7.39
CA THR A 123 -7.47 17.10 -7.82
C THR A 123 -8.10 16.56 -9.10
N ASP A 124 -7.35 15.77 -9.87
CA ASP A 124 -7.75 15.25 -11.19
C ASP A 124 -8.27 13.81 -11.14
N GLY A 125 -8.45 13.25 -9.95
CA GLY A 125 -8.89 11.88 -9.76
C GLY A 125 -10.19 11.76 -8.99
N LYS A 126 -10.90 10.66 -9.21
CA LYS A 126 -12.08 10.29 -8.43
C LYS A 126 -11.66 9.72 -7.10
N LEU A 127 -12.12 10.34 -6.02
CA LEU A 127 -11.91 9.86 -4.65
C LEU A 127 -12.95 8.79 -4.29
N LEU A 128 -12.47 7.62 -3.93
CA LEU A 128 -13.24 6.55 -3.29
C LEU A 128 -12.74 6.39 -1.86
N THR A 129 -13.63 6.11 -0.93
CA THR A 129 -13.27 5.92 0.48
C THR A 129 -13.84 4.61 1.01
N THR A 130 -13.11 3.98 1.92
CA THR A 130 -13.56 2.80 2.65
C THR A 130 -13.21 2.91 4.12
N GLU A 131 -14.06 2.32 4.96
CA GLU A 131 -13.80 2.25 6.38
C GLU A 131 -13.00 1.00 6.70
N HIS A 132 -11.86 1.18 7.37
CA HIS A 132 -11.04 0.08 7.86
C HIS A 132 -10.86 0.16 9.37
N PHE A 133 -11.03 -0.96 10.05
CA PHE A 133 -10.79 -1.06 11.48
C PHE A 133 -9.46 -1.75 11.76
N TYR A 134 -8.48 -0.99 12.24
CA TYR A 134 -7.18 -1.55 12.58
C TYR A 134 -7.22 -2.27 13.93
N HIS A 135 -7.10 -3.59 13.89
CA HIS A 135 -7.02 -4.46 15.08
C HIS A 135 -5.61 -4.49 15.71
N LEU A 136 -4.61 -3.87 15.06
CA LEU A 136 -3.22 -3.88 15.50
C LEU A 136 -2.92 -2.67 16.37
N GLY A 137 -2.49 -2.93 17.59
CA GLY A 137 -2.09 -1.92 18.56
C GLY A 137 -1.99 -2.52 19.96
N ALA A 138 -0.92 -2.18 20.69
CA ALA A 138 -0.71 -2.67 22.07
C ALA A 138 -1.75 -2.11 23.05
N LYS A 139 -2.33 -0.94 22.74
CA LYS A 139 -3.37 -0.29 23.54
C LYS A 139 -4.69 -0.33 22.78
N GLU A 140 -5.78 -0.64 23.48
CA GLU A 140 -7.13 -0.69 22.94
C GLU A 140 -7.57 0.67 22.32
N SER A 141 -7.12 1.78 22.91
CA SER A 141 -7.33 3.14 22.40
C SER A 141 -6.69 3.41 21.03
N ASN A 142 -5.77 2.58 20.59
CA ASN A 142 -5.14 2.70 19.25
C ASN A 142 -5.89 1.88 18.18
N ARG A 143 -6.95 1.17 18.56
CA ARG A 143 -7.79 0.37 17.67
C ARG A 143 -8.96 1.22 17.23
N ASN A 144 -8.71 2.14 16.33
CA ASN A 144 -9.72 3.07 15.86
C ASN A 144 -10.10 2.79 14.41
N LYS A 145 -11.33 3.16 14.10
CA LYS A 145 -11.83 3.23 12.74
C LYS A 145 -11.01 4.28 11.99
N MET A 146 -10.55 3.91 10.81
CA MET A 146 -9.85 4.78 9.90
C MET A 146 -10.56 4.75 8.56
N ILE A 147 -10.68 5.90 7.94
CA ILE A 147 -11.11 6.01 6.56
C ILE A 147 -9.86 6.00 5.70
N GLU A 148 -9.82 5.07 4.78
CA GLU A 148 -8.80 4.99 3.74
C GLU A 148 -9.36 5.50 2.42
N ALA A 149 -8.51 6.08 1.62
CA ALA A 149 -8.83 6.65 0.33
C ALA A 149 -8.10 5.94 -0.79
N LEU A 150 -8.79 5.84 -1.91
CA LEU A 150 -8.23 5.49 -3.20
C LEU A 150 -8.63 6.60 -4.19
N VAL A 151 -7.63 7.29 -4.75
CA VAL A 151 -7.84 8.24 -5.84
C VAL A 151 -7.48 7.56 -7.15
N ILE A 152 -8.40 7.61 -8.11
CA ILE A 152 -8.22 6.97 -9.42
C ILE A 152 -8.33 8.04 -10.49
N SER A 153 -7.40 8.08 -11.46
CA SER A 153 -7.45 9.00 -12.59
C SER A 153 -8.73 8.81 -13.40
N GLU A 154 -9.43 9.91 -13.72
CA GLU A 154 -10.73 9.85 -14.43
C GLU A 154 -10.62 9.25 -15.83
N SER A 155 -9.49 9.47 -16.51
CA SER A 155 -9.24 8.93 -17.86
C SER A 155 -9.32 7.40 -17.93
N ASN A 156 -9.17 6.71 -16.80
CA ASN A 156 -9.18 5.25 -16.73
C ASN A 156 -10.44 4.67 -16.06
N LEU A 157 -11.38 5.52 -15.66
CA LEU A 157 -12.65 5.09 -15.09
C LEU A 157 -13.66 4.79 -16.20
N ASN A 158 -13.70 3.56 -16.66
CA ASN A 158 -14.83 3.08 -17.46
C ASN A 158 -15.94 2.63 -16.51
N LEU A 159 -16.68 3.61 -15.97
CA LEU A 159 -17.74 3.39 -14.97
C LEU A 159 -18.87 2.49 -15.49
N ASP A 160 -19.05 2.38 -16.79
CA ASP A 160 -20.09 1.54 -17.42
C ASP A 160 -19.78 0.05 -17.30
N LYS A 161 -18.56 -0.32 -16.93
CA LYS A 161 -18.12 -1.71 -16.77
C LYS A 161 -17.96 -2.15 -15.31
N VAL A 162 -18.06 -1.24 -14.36
CA VAL A 162 -18.01 -1.57 -12.94
C VAL A 162 -19.40 -2.04 -12.53
N GLN A 163 -19.74 -3.28 -12.86
CA GLN A 163 -20.80 -3.97 -12.13
C GLN A 163 -20.29 -4.23 -10.73
N PRO A 164 -21.10 -3.99 -9.69
CA PRO A 164 -20.73 -4.33 -8.32
C PRO A 164 -20.85 -5.85 -8.15
N GLU A 165 -19.99 -6.62 -8.75
CA GLU A 165 -19.79 -7.99 -8.32
C GLU A 165 -19.04 -7.96 -6.99
N GLN A 166 -19.82 -8.15 -5.95
CA GLN A 166 -19.40 -8.47 -4.61
C GLN A 166 -18.76 -9.86 -4.58
N GLU A 167 -17.56 -9.99 -5.06
CA GLU A 167 -16.66 -11.01 -4.57
C GLU A 167 -15.50 -10.32 -3.88
N GLN A 168 -15.69 -10.08 -2.58
CA GLN A 168 -14.54 -9.95 -1.68
C GLN A 168 -13.78 -11.27 -1.76
N ILE A 169 -12.78 -11.33 -2.62
CA ILE A 169 -11.75 -12.36 -2.54
C ILE A 169 -10.99 -12.08 -1.25
N THR A 170 -11.42 -12.72 -0.19
CA THR A 170 -10.70 -12.72 1.07
C THR A 170 -9.41 -13.50 0.84
N LEU A 171 -8.32 -12.82 0.56
CA LEU A 171 -6.95 -13.36 0.39
C LEU A 171 -6.45 -14.17 1.59
N PHE A 172 -7.30 -14.48 2.57
CA PHE A 172 -6.94 -15.09 3.84
C PHE A 172 -7.71 -16.36 4.21
N GLU A 173 -8.51 -16.93 3.31
CA GLU A 173 -9.19 -18.21 3.54
C GLU A 173 -8.54 -19.38 2.77
N ILE A 174 -7.22 -19.46 2.83
CA ILE A 174 -6.50 -20.66 2.42
C ILE A 174 -5.60 -21.15 3.55
#